data_3524b51c5d4a6f075a96102bf59197f7
#
_entry.id   3524b51c5d4a6f075a96102bf59197f7
#
_cell.length_a   1.000
_cell.length_b   1.000
_cell.length_c   1.000
_cell.angle_alpha   90.00
_cell.angle_beta   90.00
_cell.angle_gamma   90.00
#
_symmetry.space_group_name_H-M   'P 1'
#
loop_
_entity.id
_entity.type
_entity.pdbx_description
1 polymer ?
#
loop_
_entity_poly.entity_id
_entity_poly.type
_entity_poly.pdbx_seq_one_letter_code
_entity_poly.pdbx_strand_id
1 'polypeptide(L)'
;MASSAQVKVIGGGLAGCEAAWQLARRGVRVELHEMRPRRGTEAHQTDRLAELVCSNSFRSAELTTAIGLLKEEMRRLGSLVLEVAERHRVPAGGSLAVDREGFAADMTAAIEGEPLVEIVREEVERLPEGLSIVASGPLTSPALSESLRALFGKEYLYFYDAIAPIVTAESIDTSVAFRASRWGKGGDDYLNCPMDREQYLRFVADVLAADKVPTREFERCVHFEGCLPIEEMARRGPDTLAFGPLKPVGLSDPRTGRRPHAVVQLRQDDRDARLFNLVGFQTKMTYPEQRRVFRTIPGLERAEFVRLGSLHRNTFLESPEILHATLQTRARPDLLLAGQLIGVEGYLESTAMGWLAGVNAARIVEGRAPLVPPATTAIGSLVAYVTAPGRRDFQPVNANYGLFPDLAERVRRGAEKKRAHAERALGDLGPFRDEAVGPGRSAA
;
A
#
# COMPACT_ATOMS: atom_id res chain seq x y z
N MET A 1 -9.56 36.27 -2.47
CA MET A 1 -10.80 35.74 -3.13
C MET A 1 -10.48 34.29 -3.42
N ALA A 2 -11.29 33.33 -2.93
CA ALA A 2 -11.12 31.93 -3.27
C ALA A 2 -11.32 31.78 -4.79
N SER A 3 -10.40 31.09 -5.47
CA SER A 3 -10.53 30.76 -6.89
C SER A 3 -11.86 30.04 -7.12
N SER A 4 -12.64 30.44 -8.11
CA SER A 4 -13.86 29.72 -8.53
C SER A 4 -13.53 28.40 -9.23
N ALA A 5 -12.27 28.10 -9.43
CA ALA A 5 -11.82 26.87 -10.06
C ALA A 5 -12.05 25.68 -9.12
N GLN A 6 -12.74 24.68 -9.64
CA GLN A 6 -13.03 23.42 -8.99
C GLN A 6 -12.19 22.32 -9.66
N VAL A 7 -11.57 21.46 -8.86
CA VAL A 7 -10.79 20.31 -9.33
C VAL A 7 -11.56 19.05 -9.03
N LYS A 8 -11.68 18.16 -10.02
CA LYS A 8 -12.30 16.86 -9.84
C LYS A 8 -11.24 15.81 -9.47
N VAL A 9 -11.48 15.09 -8.38
CA VAL A 9 -10.64 13.96 -7.95
C VAL A 9 -11.47 12.69 -8.05
N ILE A 10 -10.98 11.71 -8.81
CA ILE A 10 -11.71 10.46 -9.09
C ILE A 10 -11.06 9.33 -8.33
N GLY A 11 -11.79 8.75 -7.37
CA GLY A 11 -11.40 7.69 -6.45
C GLY A 11 -11.18 8.18 -5.02
N GLY A 12 -12.00 7.71 -4.09
CA GLY A 12 -11.94 8.01 -2.65
C GLY A 12 -11.00 7.08 -1.86
N GLY A 13 -9.96 6.52 -2.52
CA GLY A 13 -8.90 5.76 -1.87
C GLY A 13 -7.84 6.66 -1.23
N LEU A 14 -6.73 6.05 -0.73
CA LEU A 14 -5.65 6.78 -0.05
C LEU A 14 -5.11 7.94 -0.89
N ALA A 15 -4.82 7.70 -2.17
CA ALA A 15 -4.25 8.72 -3.05
C ALA A 15 -5.25 9.86 -3.35
N GLY A 16 -6.52 9.54 -3.57
CA GLY A 16 -7.53 10.55 -3.86
C GLY A 16 -7.89 11.38 -2.64
N CYS A 17 -8.04 10.78 -1.46
CA CYS A 17 -8.24 11.50 -0.20
C CYS A 17 -7.07 12.44 0.11
N GLU A 18 -5.84 11.96 -0.07
CA GLU A 18 -4.64 12.80 0.13
C GLU A 18 -4.62 13.97 -0.87
N ALA A 19 -4.91 13.72 -2.16
CA ALA A 19 -4.97 14.76 -3.18
C ALA A 19 -6.05 15.81 -2.88
N ALA A 20 -7.26 15.37 -2.51
CA ALA A 20 -8.37 16.25 -2.15
C ALA A 20 -8.01 17.13 -0.93
N TRP A 21 -7.41 16.52 0.09
CA TRP A 21 -6.93 17.24 1.27
C TRP A 21 -5.89 18.30 0.91
N GLN A 22 -4.90 17.95 0.10
CA GLN A 22 -3.84 18.88 -0.29
C GLN A 22 -4.35 20.06 -1.14
N LEU A 23 -5.37 19.83 -1.98
CA LEU A 23 -6.08 20.87 -2.72
C LEU A 23 -6.83 21.80 -1.79
N ALA A 24 -7.66 21.25 -0.90
CA ALA A 24 -8.48 22.03 0.04
C ALA A 24 -7.63 22.89 0.99
N ARG A 25 -6.55 22.32 1.53
CA ARG A 25 -5.57 23.07 2.36
C ARG A 25 -4.91 24.26 1.64
N ARG A 26 -4.98 24.29 0.31
CA ARG A 26 -4.50 25.41 -0.55
C ARG A 26 -5.63 26.30 -1.06
N GLY A 27 -6.84 26.14 -0.51
CA GLY A 27 -8.00 26.97 -0.82
C GLY A 27 -8.69 26.63 -2.15
N VAL A 28 -8.40 25.47 -2.73
CA VAL A 28 -9.02 24.98 -3.98
C VAL A 28 -10.25 24.15 -3.65
N ARG A 29 -11.38 24.41 -4.33
CA ARG A 29 -12.58 23.59 -4.23
C ARG A 29 -12.39 22.26 -4.93
N VAL A 30 -12.89 21.17 -4.33
CA VAL A 30 -12.73 19.79 -4.80
C VAL A 30 -14.08 19.09 -4.90
N GLU A 31 -14.33 18.43 -6.02
CA GLU A 31 -15.30 17.34 -6.13
C GLU A 31 -14.55 16.01 -6.03
N LEU A 32 -14.73 15.29 -4.91
CA LEU A 32 -14.17 13.95 -4.73
C LEU A 32 -15.22 12.90 -5.10
N HIS A 33 -15.02 12.25 -6.25
CA HIS A 33 -15.91 11.19 -6.72
C HIS A 33 -15.48 9.82 -6.17
N GLU A 34 -16.42 9.13 -5.52
CA GLU A 34 -16.25 7.76 -5.03
C GLU A 34 -17.47 6.93 -5.44
N MET A 35 -17.25 5.83 -6.13
CA MET A 35 -18.37 5.04 -6.68
C MET A 35 -19.14 4.24 -5.61
N ARG A 36 -18.53 3.97 -4.44
CA ARG A 36 -19.22 3.30 -3.32
C ARG A 36 -20.13 4.27 -2.56
N PRO A 37 -21.26 3.84 -2.05
CA PRO A 37 -21.81 2.49 -2.08
C PRO A 37 -22.57 2.10 -3.37
N ARG A 38 -22.79 3.03 -4.32
CA ARG A 38 -23.61 2.75 -5.52
C ARG A 38 -23.04 1.60 -6.37
N ARG A 39 -21.71 1.52 -6.46
CA ARG A 39 -20.99 0.43 -7.11
C ARG A 39 -19.89 -0.08 -6.19
N GLY A 40 -20.01 -1.34 -5.76
CA GLY A 40 -19.00 -2.02 -4.97
C GLY A 40 -17.82 -2.50 -5.81
N THR A 41 -16.78 -2.99 -5.13
CA THR A 41 -15.63 -3.70 -5.73
C THR A 41 -15.46 -5.06 -5.05
N GLU A 42 -14.64 -5.93 -5.65
CA GLU A 42 -14.37 -7.25 -5.11
C GLU A 42 -13.59 -7.22 -3.76
N ALA A 43 -12.87 -6.11 -3.48
CA ALA A 43 -11.97 -6.02 -2.32
C ALA A 43 -12.53 -5.18 -1.16
N HIS A 44 -13.31 -4.13 -1.45
CA HIS A 44 -13.85 -3.25 -0.43
C HIS A 44 -15.05 -3.88 0.29
N GLN A 45 -15.19 -3.61 1.59
CA GLN A 45 -16.25 -4.13 2.45
C GLN A 45 -17.20 -3.03 2.93
N THR A 46 -16.78 -1.77 2.87
CA THR A 46 -17.52 -0.61 3.38
C THR A 46 -17.63 0.49 2.32
N ASP A 47 -18.41 1.52 2.61
CA ASP A 47 -18.49 2.75 1.83
C ASP A 47 -17.53 3.84 2.32
N ARG A 48 -16.74 3.55 3.35
CA ARG A 48 -15.76 4.48 3.93
C ARG A 48 -14.65 4.81 2.94
N LEU A 49 -14.20 6.05 2.99
CA LEU A 49 -13.03 6.50 2.22
C LEU A 49 -11.74 5.88 2.76
N ALA A 50 -10.72 5.81 1.91
CA ALA A 50 -9.38 5.31 2.25
C ALA A 50 -9.36 3.92 2.90
N GLU A 51 -10.34 3.05 2.63
CA GLU A 51 -10.39 1.69 3.17
C GLU A 51 -9.16 0.87 2.78
N LEU A 52 -8.51 0.24 3.78
CA LEU A 52 -7.34 -0.62 3.58
C LEU A 52 -7.77 -2.03 3.19
N VAL A 53 -7.68 -2.39 1.93
CA VAL A 53 -8.25 -3.64 1.39
C VAL A 53 -7.37 -4.88 1.56
N CYS A 54 -6.05 -4.77 1.46
CA CYS A 54 -5.12 -5.90 1.49
C CYS A 54 -4.62 -6.21 2.91
N SER A 55 -3.96 -5.25 3.53
CA SER A 55 -3.28 -5.36 4.83
C SER A 55 -3.63 -4.14 5.67
N ASN A 56 -3.44 -4.22 7.00
CA ASN A 56 -3.53 -3.04 7.86
C ASN A 56 -2.16 -2.37 8.09
N SER A 57 -1.12 -2.75 7.35
CA SER A 57 0.24 -2.27 7.58
C SER A 57 0.75 -1.34 6.50
N PHE A 58 1.28 -0.21 6.94
CA PHE A 58 2.10 0.70 6.13
C PHE A 58 3.58 0.29 6.11
N ARG A 59 3.90 -0.94 6.53
CA ARG A 59 5.27 -1.51 6.56
C ARG A 59 6.22 -0.82 7.56
N SER A 60 7.53 -1.04 7.42
CA SER A 60 8.56 -0.56 8.36
C SER A 60 8.50 0.95 8.60
N ALA A 61 8.68 1.36 9.87
CA ALA A 61 8.84 2.76 10.28
C ALA A 61 10.32 3.17 10.49
N GLU A 62 11.28 2.25 10.29
CA GLU A 62 12.69 2.53 10.49
C GLU A 62 13.27 3.39 9.35
N LEU A 63 13.93 4.51 9.65
CA LEU A 63 14.55 5.42 8.67
C LEU A 63 15.63 4.74 7.79
N THR A 64 16.19 3.63 8.25
CA THR A 64 17.14 2.83 7.46
C THR A 64 16.48 2.00 6.36
N THR A 65 15.15 2.03 6.27
CA THR A 65 14.39 1.45 5.15
C THR A 65 13.84 2.56 4.27
N ALA A 66 13.80 2.36 2.96
CA ALA A 66 13.30 3.41 2.05
C ALA A 66 11.82 3.75 2.32
N ILE A 67 11.00 2.77 2.73
CA ILE A 67 9.61 3.02 3.13
C ILE A 67 9.49 3.78 4.45
N GLY A 68 10.41 3.58 5.39
CA GLY A 68 10.47 4.36 6.62
C GLY A 68 10.94 5.80 6.36
N LEU A 69 11.87 5.97 5.42
CA LEU A 69 12.25 7.29 4.91
C LEU A 69 11.07 8.01 4.24
N LEU A 70 10.32 7.32 3.37
CA LEU A 70 9.12 7.89 2.74
C LEU A 70 8.09 8.33 3.79
N LYS A 71 7.92 7.59 4.92
CA LYS A 71 7.06 8.03 6.03
C LYS A 71 7.53 9.35 6.63
N GLU A 72 8.82 9.47 6.88
CA GLU A 72 9.38 10.72 7.43
C GLU A 72 9.22 11.88 6.46
N GLU A 73 9.42 11.64 5.16
CA GLU A 73 9.15 12.64 4.13
C GLU A 73 7.69 13.08 4.14
N MET A 74 6.75 12.13 4.11
CA MET A 74 5.32 12.42 4.11
C MET A 74 4.87 13.12 5.40
N ARG A 75 5.45 12.79 6.55
CA ARG A 75 5.20 13.50 7.82
C ARG A 75 5.63 14.96 7.70
N ARG A 76 6.82 15.23 7.19
CA ARG A 76 7.33 16.59 6.98
C ARG A 76 6.54 17.38 5.93
N LEU A 77 5.92 16.68 4.99
CA LEU A 77 5.06 17.24 3.94
C LEU A 77 3.61 17.45 4.38
N GLY A 78 3.23 17.07 5.60
CA GLY A 78 1.88 17.26 6.14
C GLY A 78 0.83 16.36 5.49
N SER A 79 1.12 15.07 5.36
CA SER A 79 0.18 14.07 4.85
C SER A 79 -0.93 13.76 5.85
N LEU A 80 -2.20 13.92 5.45
CA LEU A 80 -3.36 13.52 6.25
C LEU A 80 -3.37 12.01 6.50
N VAL A 81 -3.14 11.23 5.47
CA VAL A 81 -3.16 9.75 5.57
C VAL A 81 -2.17 9.26 6.62
N LEU A 82 -0.96 9.85 6.66
CA LEU A 82 0.04 9.43 7.65
C LEU A 82 -0.33 9.90 9.06
N GLU A 83 -0.84 11.10 9.21
CA GLU A 83 -1.31 11.65 10.50
C GLU A 83 -2.40 10.75 11.09
N VAL A 84 -3.41 10.39 10.31
CA VAL A 84 -4.50 9.50 10.75
C VAL A 84 -3.96 8.11 11.04
N ALA A 85 -3.05 7.58 10.22
CA ALA A 85 -2.45 6.27 10.45
C ALA A 85 -1.69 6.21 11.78
N GLU A 86 -0.98 7.26 12.16
CA GLU A 86 -0.26 7.32 13.44
C GLU A 86 -1.19 7.38 14.65
N ARG A 87 -2.36 8.03 14.53
CA ARG A 87 -3.38 8.04 15.59
C ARG A 87 -4.03 6.68 15.82
N HIS A 88 -4.14 5.87 14.77
CA HIS A 88 -4.75 4.53 14.81
C HIS A 88 -3.74 3.39 14.90
N ARG A 89 -2.53 3.68 15.36
CA ARG A 89 -1.46 2.68 15.47
C ARG A 89 -1.85 1.53 16.39
N VAL A 90 -1.57 0.31 15.92
CA VAL A 90 -1.65 -0.93 16.70
C VAL A 90 -0.28 -1.59 16.80
N PRO A 91 -0.05 -2.46 17.81
CA PRO A 91 1.23 -3.16 17.98
C PRO A 91 1.62 -3.99 16.76
N ALA A 92 2.80 -3.73 16.19
CA ALA A 92 3.34 -4.42 15.01
C ALA A 92 4.87 -4.34 14.91
N GLY A 93 5.59 -4.41 16.01
CA GLY A 93 7.05 -4.32 16.08
C GLY A 93 7.57 -3.01 15.48
N GLY A 94 8.55 -3.10 14.56
CA GLY A 94 9.11 -1.93 13.86
C GLY A 94 8.28 -1.43 12.68
N SER A 95 7.02 -1.91 12.51
CA SER A 95 6.12 -1.49 11.45
C SER A 95 5.05 -0.52 11.96
N LEU A 96 4.51 0.31 11.06
CA LEU A 96 3.30 1.05 11.30
C LEU A 96 2.12 0.20 10.79
N ALA A 97 1.39 -0.43 11.70
CA ALA A 97 0.11 -1.05 11.43
C ALA A 97 -1.00 -0.27 12.15
N VAL A 98 -2.21 -0.33 11.65
CA VAL A 98 -3.32 0.48 12.15
C VAL A 98 -4.57 -0.37 12.42
N ASP A 99 -5.40 0.12 13.33
CA ASP A 99 -6.80 -0.29 13.40
C ASP A 99 -7.49 0.12 12.11
N ARG A 100 -7.87 -0.86 11.31
CA ARG A 100 -8.39 -0.67 9.95
C ARG A 100 -9.69 0.11 9.92
N GLU A 101 -10.59 -0.20 10.83
CA GLU A 101 -11.91 0.43 10.88
C GLU A 101 -11.83 1.86 11.41
N GLY A 102 -11.10 2.08 12.51
CA GLY A 102 -10.87 3.40 13.06
C GLY A 102 -10.16 4.32 12.10
N PHE A 103 -9.13 3.81 11.40
CA PHE A 103 -8.43 4.56 10.37
C PHE A 103 -9.37 5.03 9.25
N ALA A 104 -10.15 4.12 8.66
CA ALA A 104 -11.06 4.47 7.57
C ALA A 104 -12.19 5.41 8.03
N ALA A 105 -12.67 5.25 9.27
CA ALA A 105 -13.67 6.16 9.85
C ALA A 105 -13.12 7.59 10.01
N ASP A 106 -11.94 7.75 10.60
CA ASP A 106 -11.33 9.07 10.80
C ASP A 106 -10.90 9.71 9.47
N MET A 107 -10.42 8.93 8.50
CA MET A 107 -10.14 9.43 7.15
C MET A 107 -11.42 9.97 6.50
N THR A 108 -12.54 9.23 6.61
CA THR A 108 -13.83 9.66 6.07
C THR A 108 -14.30 10.94 6.76
N ALA A 109 -14.27 10.98 8.10
CA ALA A 109 -14.69 12.15 8.86
C ALA A 109 -13.84 13.40 8.56
N ALA A 110 -12.52 13.23 8.36
CA ALA A 110 -11.63 14.33 8.04
C ALA A 110 -11.95 14.96 6.66
N ILE A 111 -12.25 14.11 5.67
CA ILE A 111 -12.60 14.58 4.32
C ILE A 111 -14.01 15.16 4.27
N GLU A 112 -14.99 14.54 4.95
CA GLU A 112 -16.37 15.06 5.07
C GLU A 112 -16.44 16.39 5.84
N GLY A 113 -15.56 16.57 6.82
CA GLY A 113 -15.44 17.78 7.60
C GLY A 113 -14.74 18.94 6.93
N GLU A 114 -14.10 18.72 5.76
CA GLU A 114 -13.36 19.77 5.05
C GLU A 114 -14.32 20.60 4.16
N PRO A 115 -14.56 21.89 4.47
CA PRO A 115 -15.59 22.69 3.79
C PRO A 115 -15.38 22.90 2.28
N LEU A 116 -14.16 22.70 1.79
CA LEU A 116 -13.81 22.85 0.37
C LEU A 116 -13.88 21.53 -0.40
N VAL A 117 -14.23 20.41 0.25
CA VAL A 117 -14.37 19.09 -0.39
C VAL A 117 -15.84 18.69 -0.42
N GLU A 118 -16.37 18.51 -1.61
CA GLU A 118 -17.67 17.90 -1.86
C GLU A 118 -17.47 16.44 -2.26
N ILE A 119 -18.06 15.50 -1.52
CA ILE A 119 -18.00 14.06 -1.84
C ILE A 119 -19.22 13.72 -2.71
N VAL A 120 -18.93 13.29 -3.93
CA VAL A 120 -19.92 12.84 -4.90
C VAL A 120 -19.90 11.32 -4.98
N ARG A 121 -20.94 10.68 -4.45
CA ARG A 121 -21.06 9.21 -4.40
C ARG A 121 -21.63 8.66 -5.70
N GLU A 122 -20.79 8.65 -6.77
CA GLU A 122 -21.14 8.12 -8.07
C GLU A 122 -19.93 7.59 -8.83
N GLU A 123 -20.18 6.69 -9.77
CA GLU A 123 -19.17 6.22 -10.71
C GLU A 123 -18.89 7.27 -11.78
N VAL A 124 -17.63 7.59 -12.01
CA VAL A 124 -17.19 8.38 -13.15
C VAL A 124 -16.85 7.42 -14.29
N GLU A 125 -17.69 7.38 -15.30
CA GLU A 125 -17.52 6.48 -16.45
C GLU A 125 -16.62 7.05 -17.55
N ARG A 126 -16.52 8.38 -17.63
CA ARG A 126 -15.72 9.08 -18.64
C ARG A 126 -14.80 10.09 -17.99
N LEU A 127 -13.61 10.25 -18.58
CA LEU A 127 -12.67 11.28 -18.11
C LEU A 127 -13.33 12.67 -18.17
N PRO A 128 -13.36 13.40 -17.05
CA PRO A 128 -13.98 14.72 -17.03
C PRO A 128 -13.18 15.72 -17.86
N GLU A 129 -13.84 16.78 -18.28
CA GLU A 129 -13.21 17.96 -18.84
C GLU A 129 -12.65 18.84 -17.71
N GLY A 130 -11.60 19.64 -18.04
CA GLY A 130 -10.93 20.53 -17.11
C GLY A 130 -9.95 19.83 -16.18
N LEU A 131 -9.40 20.60 -15.25
CA LEU A 131 -8.35 20.12 -14.35
C LEU A 131 -8.88 19.02 -13.43
N SER A 132 -8.28 17.85 -13.54
CA SER A 132 -8.73 16.66 -12.83
C SER A 132 -7.58 15.75 -12.43
N ILE A 133 -7.79 14.95 -11.36
CA ILE A 133 -6.88 13.93 -10.86
C ILE A 133 -7.60 12.59 -10.88
N VAL A 134 -7.05 11.59 -11.59
CA VAL A 134 -7.53 10.21 -11.52
C VAL A 134 -6.65 9.43 -10.54
N ALA A 135 -7.25 9.03 -9.43
CA ALA A 135 -6.65 8.29 -8.33
C ALA A 135 -7.52 7.05 -7.98
N SER A 136 -8.15 6.45 -9.00
CA SER A 136 -9.12 5.36 -8.87
C SER A 136 -8.53 4.02 -8.43
N GLY A 137 -7.20 3.95 -8.32
CA GLY A 137 -6.47 2.79 -7.79
C GLY A 137 -6.53 1.56 -8.70
N PRO A 138 -6.20 0.38 -8.15
CA PRO A 138 -6.04 -0.85 -8.92
C PRO A 138 -7.37 -1.47 -9.36
N LEU A 139 -8.48 -1.09 -8.70
CA LEU A 139 -9.83 -1.59 -8.98
C LEU A 139 -10.67 -0.55 -9.74
N THR A 140 -10.03 0.17 -10.66
CA THR A 140 -10.69 1.12 -11.56
C THR A 140 -11.83 0.44 -12.32
N SER A 141 -12.98 1.11 -12.38
CA SER A 141 -14.16 0.55 -13.04
C SER A 141 -13.94 0.27 -14.54
N PRO A 142 -14.63 -0.70 -15.13
CA PRO A 142 -14.48 -1.01 -16.55
C PRO A 142 -14.76 0.19 -17.47
N ALA A 143 -15.77 1.01 -17.14
CA ALA A 143 -16.11 2.18 -17.95
C ALA A 143 -15.02 3.25 -17.93
N LEU A 144 -14.49 3.60 -16.73
CA LEU A 144 -13.37 4.53 -16.61
C LEU A 144 -12.09 3.96 -17.23
N SER A 145 -11.85 2.65 -17.07
CA SER A 145 -10.74 1.96 -17.73
C SER A 145 -10.79 2.11 -19.25
N GLU A 146 -11.96 1.90 -19.85
CA GLU A 146 -12.14 2.08 -21.29
C GLU A 146 -11.88 3.54 -21.72
N SER A 147 -12.35 4.52 -20.93
CA SER A 147 -12.12 5.93 -21.20
C SER A 147 -10.63 6.31 -21.15
N LEU A 148 -9.87 5.75 -20.19
CA LEU A 148 -8.41 5.91 -20.11
C LEU A 148 -7.72 5.23 -21.30
N ARG A 149 -8.14 4.01 -21.67
CA ARG A 149 -7.62 3.28 -22.82
C ARG A 149 -7.82 4.06 -24.13
N ALA A 150 -9.00 4.65 -24.31
CA ALA A 150 -9.30 5.48 -25.48
C ALA A 150 -8.38 6.71 -25.57
N LEU A 151 -8.04 7.34 -24.42
CA LEU A 151 -7.15 8.50 -24.39
C LEU A 151 -5.69 8.12 -24.69
N PHE A 152 -5.17 7.03 -24.12
CA PHE A 152 -3.76 6.71 -24.20
C PHE A 152 -3.41 5.74 -25.34
N GLY A 153 -4.41 5.09 -25.97
CA GLY A 153 -4.21 4.15 -27.09
C GLY A 153 -3.41 2.91 -26.67
N LYS A 154 -3.37 2.59 -25.38
CA LYS A 154 -2.58 1.48 -24.84
C LYS A 154 -3.46 0.52 -24.06
N GLU A 155 -3.10 -0.77 -24.12
CA GLU A 155 -3.70 -1.77 -23.24
C GLU A 155 -3.21 -1.58 -21.81
N TYR A 156 -4.08 -1.91 -20.86
CA TYR A 156 -3.70 -1.95 -19.46
C TYR A 156 -2.73 -3.09 -19.20
N LEU A 157 -1.76 -2.82 -18.35
CA LEU A 157 -0.96 -3.87 -17.73
C LEU A 157 -1.67 -4.35 -16.47
N TYR A 158 -1.60 -5.64 -16.20
CA TYR A 158 -2.28 -6.25 -15.07
C TYR A 158 -1.29 -7.03 -14.24
N PHE A 159 -1.48 -6.97 -12.93
CA PHE A 159 -0.87 -7.91 -12.01
C PHE A 159 -1.92 -8.42 -11.02
N TYR A 160 -1.64 -9.55 -10.41
CA TYR A 160 -2.52 -10.12 -9.42
C TYR A 160 -1.97 -9.87 -8.03
N ASP A 161 -2.84 -9.32 -7.16
CA ASP A 161 -2.59 -9.16 -5.74
C ASP A 161 -3.52 -10.10 -4.96
N ALA A 162 -3.02 -10.64 -3.87
CA ALA A 162 -3.79 -11.54 -3.04
C ALA A 162 -3.90 -11.00 -1.61
N ILE A 163 -5.07 -11.17 -1.02
CA ILE A 163 -5.37 -10.76 0.34
C ILE A 163 -5.08 -11.91 1.29
N ALA A 164 -4.53 -11.61 2.47
CA ALA A 164 -4.31 -12.57 3.54
C ALA A 164 -5.56 -12.73 4.44
N PRO A 165 -5.79 -13.92 5.01
CA PRO A 165 -6.91 -14.17 5.91
C PRO A 165 -6.78 -13.44 7.25
N ILE A 166 -7.95 -13.20 7.89
CA ILE A 166 -8.07 -12.65 9.23
C ILE A 166 -8.86 -13.64 10.09
N VAL A 167 -8.38 -13.91 11.30
CA VAL A 167 -8.99 -14.81 12.29
C VAL A 167 -9.36 -14.07 13.58
N THR A 168 -10.33 -14.60 14.33
CA THR A 168 -10.68 -14.09 15.66
C THR A 168 -9.64 -14.52 16.70
N ALA A 169 -9.34 -13.64 17.66
CA ALA A 169 -8.40 -13.92 18.74
C ALA A 169 -8.82 -15.13 19.59
N GLU A 170 -10.12 -15.25 19.86
CA GLU A 170 -10.70 -16.32 20.68
C GLU A 170 -10.50 -17.71 20.08
N SER A 171 -10.36 -17.79 18.77
CA SER A 171 -10.15 -19.05 18.04
C SER A 171 -8.68 -19.48 17.97
N ILE A 172 -7.74 -18.67 18.46
CA ILE A 172 -6.32 -18.96 18.49
C ILE A 172 -5.97 -19.69 19.78
N ASP A 173 -5.37 -20.86 19.71
CA ASP A 173 -4.88 -21.57 20.88
C ASP A 173 -3.57 -20.95 21.40
N THR A 174 -3.69 -20.10 22.41
CA THR A 174 -2.55 -19.43 23.05
C THR A 174 -1.69 -20.34 23.94
N SER A 175 -2.10 -21.59 24.18
CA SER A 175 -1.23 -22.60 24.79
C SER A 175 -0.14 -23.08 23.81
N VAL A 176 -0.41 -22.95 22.50
CA VAL A 176 0.48 -23.28 21.39
C VAL A 176 1.14 -22.05 20.81
N ALA A 177 0.35 -21.04 20.46
CA ALA A 177 0.85 -19.77 19.95
C ALA A 177 1.46 -18.92 21.07
N PHE A 178 2.64 -18.35 20.84
CA PHE A 178 3.33 -17.51 21.81
C PHE A 178 3.51 -16.07 21.34
N ARG A 179 3.55 -15.12 22.27
CA ARG A 179 3.80 -13.71 21.94
C ARG A 179 5.29 -13.42 21.88
N ALA A 180 5.73 -12.81 20.80
CA ALA A 180 7.08 -12.28 20.62
C ALA A 180 7.18 -11.44 19.35
N SER A 181 8.14 -10.52 19.32
CA SER A 181 8.59 -9.86 18.10
C SER A 181 9.99 -10.29 17.73
N ARG A 182 10.31 -10.37 16.44
CA ARG A 182 11.65 -10.76 15.97
C ARG A 182 12.70 -9.81 16.52
N TRP A 183 13.74 -10.36 17.12
CA TRP A 183 14.83 -9.60 17.71
C TRP A 183 14.38 -8.67 18.85
N GLY A 184 13.25 -8.94 19.48
CA GLY A 184 12.69 -8.10 20.53
C GLY A 184 12.28 -6.69 20.09
N LYS A 185 12.09 -6.46 18.79
CA LYS A 185 11.70 -5.15 18.26
C LYS A 185 10.22 -4.89 18.53
N GLY A 186 9.90 -3.86 19.33
CA GLY A 186 8.52 -3.46 19.65
C GLY A 186 7.87 -4.29 20.75
N GLY A 187 8.58 -5.19 21.43
CA GLY A 187 7.98 -6.04 22.47
C GLY A 187 7.32 -7.31 21.92
N ASP A 188 6.24 -7.76 22.58
CA ASP A 188 5.56 -9.04 22.28
C ASP A 188 4.34 -8.83 21.35
N ASP A 189 4.54 -8.08 20.27
CA ASP A 189 3.46 -7.55 19.43
C ASP A 189 2.78 -8.61 18.52
N TYR A 190 3.48 -9.72 18.23
CA TYR A 190 2.94 -10.77 17.35
C TYR A 190 2.59 -12.03 18.14
N LEU A 191 1.52 -12.69 17.74
CA LEU A 191 1.32 -14.10 18.06
C LEU A 191 2.06 -14.95 17.02
N ASN A 192 2.75 -15.98 17.49
CA ASN A 192 3.62 -16.83 16.68
C ASN A 192 3.19 -18.29 16.83
N CYS A 193 2.75 -18.91 15.75
CA CYS A 193 2.40 -20.33 15.67
C CYS A 193 3.62 -21.11 15.18
N PRO A 194 4.32 -21.84 16.06
CA PRO A 194 5.53 -22.56 15.69
C PRO A 194 5.21 -23.88 15.00
N MET A 195 6.05 -24.26 14.05
CA MET A 195 6.03 -25.57 13.41
C MET A 195 7.39 -26.25 13.56
N ASP A 196 7.38 -27.52 13.84
CA ASP A 196 8.52 -28.42 13.64
C ASP A 196 8.69 -28.73 12.14
N ARG A 197 9.73 -29.49 11.79
CA ARG A 197 10.03 -29.81 10.38
C ARG A 197 8.94 -30.67 9.73
N GLU A 198 8.38 -31.61 10.46
CA GLU A 198 7.37 -32.54 9.94
C GLU A 198 6.05 -31.80 9.70
N GLN A 199 5.60 -30.99 10.65
CA GLN A 199 4.42 -30.13 10.54
C GLN A 199 4.56 -29.15 9.37
N TYR A 200 5.73 -28.54 9.22
CA TYR A 200 6.01 -27.62 8.12
C TYR A 200 5.94 -28.31 6.75
N LEU A 201 6.57 -29.47 6.58
CA LEU A 201 6.55 -30.19 5.31
C LEU A 201 5.15 -30.67 4.94
N ARG A 202 4.36 -31.11 5.92
CA ARG A 202 2.94 -31.44 5.70
C ARG A 202 2.15 -30.21 5.26
N PHE A 203 2.33 -29.09 5.94
CA PHE A 203 1.68 -27.83 5.57
C PHE A 203 2.03 -27.41 4.13
N VAL A 204 3.32 -27.47 3.73
CA VAL A 204 3.76 -27.15 2.36
C VAL A 204 3.08 -28.09 1.33
N ALA A 205 3.00 -29.39 1.63
CA ALA A 205 2.34 -30.36 0.77
C ALA A 205 0.84 -30.06 0.62
N ASP A 206 0.17 -29.71 1.72
CA ASP A 206 -1.25 -29.33 1.73
C ASP A 206 -1.51 -28.06 0.92
N VAL A 207 -0.66 -27.02 1.03
CA VAL A 207 -0.72 -25.80 0.23
C VAL A 207 -0.58 -26.09 -1.26
N LEU A 208 0.36 -26.96 -1.63
CA LEU A 208 0.59 -27.33 -3.03
C LEU A 208 -0.57 -28.14 -3.62
N ALA A 209 -1.15 -29.06 -2.84
CA ALA A 209 -2.26 -29.92 -3.25
C ALA A 209 -3.62 -29.21 -3.27
N ALA A 210 -3.77 -28.10 -2.54
CA ALA A 210 -5.04 -27.40 -2.40
C ALA A 210 -5.60 -26.93 -3.74
N ASP A 211 -6.93 -26.94 -3.88
CA ASP A 211 -7.64 -26.38 -5.03
C ASP A 211 -7.52 -24.86 -5.05
N LYS A 212 -7.27 -24.30 -6.23
CA LYS A 212 -7.09 -22.86 -6.47
C LYS A 212 -8.23 -22.32 -7.33
N VAL A 213 -8.59 -21.08 -7.09
CA VAL A 213 -9.51 -20.35 -7.97
C VAL A 213 -8.90 -20.28 -9.37
N PRO A 214 -9.63 -20.71 -10.42
CA PRO A 214 -9.13 -20.66 -11.78
C PRO A 214 -8.81 -19.22 -12.20
N THR A 215 -7.63 -18.99 -12.74
CA THR A 215 -7.32 -17.76 -13.48
C THR A 215 -7.79 -17.93 -14.92
N ARG A 216 -8.31 -16.87 -15.55
CA ARG A 216 -8.76 -16.94 -16.94
C ARG A 216 -7.60 -17.35 -17.86
N GLU A 217 -7.83 -18.30 -18.78
CA GLU A 217 -6.81 -18.95 -19.63
C GLU A 217 -5.93 -18.02 -20.47
N PHE A 218 -6.37 -16.78 -20.73
CA PHE A 218 -5.68 -15.80 -21.57
C PHE A 218 -4.72 -14.88 -20.83
N GLU A 219 -4.59 -15.01 -19.52
CA GLU A 219 -3.82 -14.08 -18.69
C GLU A 219 -2.55 -14.75 -18.19
N ARG A 220 -1.38 -14.31 -18.71
CA ARG A 220 -0.11 -14.57 -18.03
C ARG A 220 -0.20 -13.96 -16.65
N CYS A 221 -0.38 -14.79 -15.61
CA CYS A 221 -0.40 -14.33 -14.22
C CYS A 221 0.97 -13.73 -13.86
N VAL A 222 1.12 -12.43 -14.05
CA VAL A 222 2.26 -11.69 -13.51
C VAL A 222 1.91 -11.33 -12.07
N HIS A 223 2.58 -11.94 -11.12
CA HIS A 223 2.44 -11.63 -9.70
C HIS A 223 3.49 -10.58 -9.31
N PHE A 224 3.08 -9.63 -8.49
CA PHE A 224 4.03 -8.73 -7.84
C PHE A 224 4.81 -9.51 -6.77
N GLU A 225 6.14 -9.47 -6.81
CA GLU A 225 7.00 -10.25 -5.89
C GLU A 225 6.72 -9.96 -4.40
N GLY A 226 6.29 -8.75 -4.06
CA GLY A 226 5.95 -8.36 -2.69
C GLY A 226 4.62 -8.93 -2.17
N CYS A 227 3.75 -9.44 -3.06
CA CYS A 227 2.41 -9.95 -2.75
C CYS A 227 2.18 -11.34 -3.36
N LEU A 228 3.25 -12.13 -3.54
CA LEU A 228 3.15 -13.48 -4.07
C LEU A 228 2.22 -14.35 -3.22
N PRO A 229 1.27 -15.07 -3.84
CA PRO A 229 0.49 -16.09 -3.14
C PRO A 229 1.40 -17.15 -2.51
N ILE A 230 1.02 -17.61 -1.32
CA ILE A 230 1.82 -18.59 -0.55
C ILE A 230 2.07 -19.89 -1.33
N GLU A 231 1.13 -20.32 -2.15
CA GLU A 231 1.25 -21.48 -3.02
C GLU A 231 2.26 -21.28 -4.16
N GLU A 232 2.41 -20.06 -4.67
CA GLU A 232 3.44 -19.77 -5.67
C GLU A 232 4.84 -19.74 -5.06
N MET A 233 4.95 -19.24 -3.82
CA MET A 233 6.20 -19.34 -3.07
C MET A 233 6.56 -20.80 -2.75
N ALA A 234 5.57 -21.61 -2.34
CA ALA A 234 5.78 -23.03 -2.04
C ALA A 234 6.28 -23.82 -3.26
N ARG A 235 5.81 -23.50 -4.48
CA ARG A 235 6.26 -24.14 -5.73
C ARG A 235 7.74 -23.88 -6.05
N ARG A 236 8.32 -22.80 -5.56
CA ARG A 236 9.73 -22.46 -5.80
C ARG A 236 10.69 -23.36 -5.05
N GLY A 237 10.21 -24.14 -4.09
CA GLY A 237 10.98 -25.15 -3.37
C GLY A 237 10.47 -25.37 -1.95
N PRO A 238 10.76 -26.55 -1.36
CA PRO A 238 10.20 -26.97 -0.08
C PRO A 238 10.61 -26.08 1.09
N ASP A 239 11.75 -25.39 1.01
CA ASP A 239 12.25 -24.52 2.08
C ASP A 239 11.90 -23.03 1.85
N THR A 240 11.31 -22.68 0.70
CA THR A 240 11.09 -21.27 0.32
C THR A 240 10.28 -20.51 1.38
N LEU A 241 9.24 -21.11 1.93
CA LEU A 241 8.40 -20.48 2.95
C LEU A 241 9.17 -20.28 4.26
N ALA A 242 10.01 -21.23 4.67
CA ALA A 242 10.82 -21.15 5.90
C ALA A 242 11.94 -20.10 5.82
N PHE A 243 12.38 -19.74 4.60
CA PHE A 243 13.32 -18.63 4.37
C PHE A 243 12.60 -17.31 4.03
N GLY A 244 11.32 -17.39 3.70
CA GLY A 244 10.43 -16.27 3.33
C GLY A 244 9.52 -15.82 4.50
N PRO A 245 8.19 -15.90 4.29
CA PRO A 245 7.21 -15.39 5.27
C PRO A 245 7.21 -16.16 6.59
N LEU A 246 7.53 -17.45 6.58
CA LEU A 246 7.51 -18.32 7.76
C LEU A 246 8.89 -18.46 8.44
N LYS A 247 9.87 -17.62 8.10
CA LYS A 247 11.21 -17.71 8.67
C LYS A 247 11.17 -17.60 10.21
N PRO A 248 11.88 -18.50 10.94
CA PRO A 248 11.88 -18.48 12.40
C PRO A 248 12.97 -17.58 13.00
N VAL A 249 13.78 -16.92 12.19
CA VAL A 249 14.96 -16.15 12.62
C VAL A 249 14.55 -15.00 13.55
N GLY A 250 15.24 -14.89 14.68
CA GLY A 250 14.97 -13.87 15.71
C GLY A 250 13.83 -14.24 16.66
N LEU A 251 13.32 -15.48 16.61
CA LEU A 251 12.29 -16.01 17.51
C LEU A 251 12.78 -17.26 18.21
N SER A 252 12.39 -17.41 19.47
CA SER A 252 12.55 -18.64 20.26
C SER A 252 11.21 -18.98 20.89
N ASP A 253 10.82 -20.24 20.84
CA ASP A 253 9.60 -20.71 21.52
C ASP A 253 9.88 -20.77 23.03
N PRO A 254 9.17 -20.00 23.86
CA PRO A 254 9.43 -19.93 25.29
C PRO A 254 9.18 -21.25 26.03
N ARG A 255 8.38 -22.16 25.44
CA ARG A 255 8.08 -23.47 26.04
C ARG A 255 9.23 -24.46 25.87
N THR A 256 9.98 -24.34 24.80
CA THR A 256 11.09 -25.27 24.49
C THR A 256 12.47 -24.63 24.63
N GLY A 257 12.53 -23.30 24.70
CA GLY A 257 13.76 -22.51 24.65
C GLY A 257 14.49 -22.62 23.29
N ARG A 258 13.89 -23.25 22.27
CA ARG A 258 14.49 -23.53 20.97
C ARG A 258 13.85 -22.69 19.87
N ARG A 259 14.62 -22.46 18.81
CA ARG A 259 14.11 -21.87 17.58
C ARG A 259 13.27 -22.91 16.83
N PRO A 260 12.00 -22.64 16.49
CA PRO A 260 11.18 -23.51 15.65
C PRO A 260 11.81 -23.70 14.25
N HIS A 261 11.32 -24.69 13.49
CA HIS A 261 11.71 -24.86 12.08
C HIS A 261 11.08 -23.77 11.20
N ALA A 262 9.82 -23.48 11.42
CA ALA A 262 9.09 -22.39 10.78
C ALA A 262 8.09 -21.75 11.76
N VAL A 263 7.64 -20.53 11.47
CA VAL A 263 6.68 -19.78 12.32
C VAL A 263 5.70 -19.03 11.48
N VAL A 264 4.42 -19.25 11.71
CA VAL A 264 3.36 -18.38 11.20
C VAL A 264 3.18 -17.22 12.17
N GLN A 265 3.36 -15.99 11.69
CA GLN A 265 3.13 -14.79 12.49
C GLN A 265 1.73 -14.26 12.27
N LEU A 266 1.04 -13.95 13.35
CA LEU A 266 -0.25 -13.30 13.37
C LEU A 266 -0.07 -11.87 13.88
N ARG A 267 -0.49 -10.89 13.07
CA ARG A 267 -0.43 -9.47 13.42
C ARG A 267 -1.80 -8.98 13.83
N GLN A 268 -1.85 -8.20 14.89
CA GLN A 268 -3.07 -7.54 15.34
C GLN A 268 -3.66 -6.66 14.23
N ASP A 269 -4.97 -6.78 13.98
CA ASP A 269 -5.70 -6.09 12.91
C ASP A 269 -6.65 -4.99 13.42
N ASP A 270 -7.02 -5.02 14.70
CA ASP A 270 -7.84 -4.02 15.37
C ASP A 270 -7.23 -3.53 16.70
N ARG A 271 -7.71 -2.42 17.23
CA ARG A 271 -7.20 -1.82 18.48
C ARG A 271 -7.34 -2.73 19.69
N ASP A 272 -8.44 -3.49 19.77
CA ASP A 272 -8.80 -4.31 20.92
C ASP A 272 -8.18 -5.71 20.91
N ALA A 273 -7.32 -6.00 19.90
CA ALA A 273 -6.69 -7.30 19.68
C ALA A 273 -7.69 -8.47 19.57
N ARG A 274 -8.88 -8.20 19.00
CA ARG A 274 -9.90 -9.22 18.74
C ARG A 274 -9.67 -9.95 17.41
N LEU A 275 -8.94 -9.31 16.48
CA LEU A 275 -8.69 -9.79 15.14
C LEU A 275 -7.19 -9.87 14.84
N PHE A 276 -6.79 -10.94 14.15
CA PHE A 276 -5.41 -11.17 13.77
C PHE A 276 -5.29 -11.55 12.29
N ASN A 277 -4.40 -10.87 11.59
CA ASN A 277 -4.07 -11.13 10.20
C ASN A 277 -2.91 -12.13 10.09
N LEU A 278 -3.03 -13.14 9.22
CA LEU A 278 -1.96 -14.09 8.92
C LEU A 278 -0.91 -13.42 8.02
N VAL A 279 0.26 -13.12 8.54
CA VAL A 279 1.31 -12.38 7.83
C VAL A 279 1.94 -13.24 6.74
N GLY A 280 1.87 -12.76 5.49
CA GLY A 280 2.45 -13.46 4.34
C GLY A 280 1.60 -14.60 3.78
N PHE A 281 0.31 -14.67 4.14
CA PHE A 281 -0.64 -15.68 3.70
C PHE A 281 -1.58 -15.19 2.60
N GLN A 282 -1.10 -14.34 1.72
CA GLN A 282 -1.80 -14.05 0.48
C GLN A 282 -2.02 -15.36 -0.29
N THR A 283 -3.24 -15.58 -0.79
CA THR A 283 -3.59 -16.88 -1.40
C THR A 283 -4.68 -16.78 -2.44
N LYS A 284 -4.62 -17.68 -3.42
CA LYS A 284 -5.69 -17.96 -4.40
C LYS A 284 -6.38 -19.31 -4.16
N MET A 285 -6.11 -19.99 -3.05
CA MET A 285 -6.83 -21.21 -2.68
C MET A 285 -8.33 -20.93 -2.54
N THR A 286 -9.16 -21.91 -2.88
CA THR A 286 -10.60 -21.82 -2.66
C THR A 286 -10.91 -21.68 -1.17
N TYR A 287 -12.04 -21.09 -0.82
CA TYR A 287 -12.42 -20.86 0.59
C TYR A 287 -12.50 -22.16 1.45
N PRO A 288 -12.99 -23.30 0.93
CA PRO A 288 -12.91 -24.55 1.67
C PRO A 288 -11.46 -24.99 1.93
N GLU A 289 -10.59 -24.88 0.94
CA GLU A 289 -9.19 -25.26 1.06
C GLU A 289 -8.42 -24.36 2.03
N GLN A 290 -8.69 -23.07 2.04
CA GLN A 290 -8.09 -22.18 3.03
C GLN A 290 -8.43 -22.62 4.46
N ARG A 291 -9.70 -22.96 4.72
CA ARG A 291 -10.10 -23.46 6.06
C ARG A 291 -9.44 -24.78 6.39
N ARG A 292 -9.35 -25.70 5.43
CA ARG A 292 -8.71 -27.00 5.62
C ARG A 292 -7.22 -26.85 5.91
N VAL A 293 -6.51 -26.14 5.03
CA VAL A 293 -5.04 -26.03 5.07
C VAL A 293 -4.59 -25.19 6.25
N PHE A 294 -5.21 -24.04 6.48
CA PHE A 294 -4.74 -23.13 7.55
C PHE A 294 -5.05 -23.67 8.96
N ARG A 295 -6.04 -24.56 9.09
CA ARG A 295 -6.31 -25.26 10.35
C ARG A 295 -5.32 -26.41 10.63
N THR A 296 -4.39 -26.72 9.72
CA THR A 296 -3.28 -27.66 10.03
C THR A 296 -2.13 -26.96 10.74
N ILE A 297 -2.15 -25.62 10.82
CA ILE A 297 -1.13 -24.83 11.54
C ILE A 297 -1.36 -24.99 13.05
N PRO A 298 -0.32 -25.38 13.83
CA PRO A 298 -0.42 -25.48 15.27
C PRO A 298 -0.88 -24.18 15.92
N GLY A 299 -1.93 -24.28 16.73
CA GLY A 299 -2.59 -23.13 17.36
C GLY A 299 -3.71 -22.50 16.54
N LEU A 300 -3.96 -22.97 15.31
CA LEU A 300 -5.06 -22.52 14.45
C LEU A 300 -6.06 -23.62 14.09
N GLU A 301 -6.02 -24.76 14.77
CA GLU A 301 -6.88 -25.92 14.47
C GLU A 301 -8.37 -25.59 14.54
N ARG A 302 -8.74 -24.65 15.40
CA ARG A 302 -10.11 -24.16 15.59
C ARG A 302 -10.33 -22.75 15.06
N ALA A 303 -9.40 -22.24 14.22
CA ALA A 303 -9.46 -20.87 13.75
C ALA A 303 -10.80 -20.52 13.08
N GLU A 304 -11.38 -19.40 13.50
CA GLU A 304 -12.56 -18.78 12.92
C GLU A 304 -12.13 -17.62 12.02
N PHE A 305 -12.38 -17.79 10.72
CA PHE A 305 -12.00 -16.81 9.71
C PHE A 305 -13.09 -15.75 9.55
N VAL A 306 -12.82 -14.54 9.98
CA VAL A 306 -13.67 -13.36 9.73
C VAL A 306 -13.56 -12.93 8.27
N ARG A 307 -12.36 -13.08 7.70
CA ARG A 307 -12.09 -12.83 6.30
C ARG A 307 -11.19 -13.94 5.76
N LEU A 308 -11.53 -14.47 4.59
CA LEU A 308 -10.67 -15.38 3.86
C LEU A 308 -9.83 -14.61 2.84
N GLY A 309 -8.73 -15.21 2.44
CA GLY A 309 -7.88 -14.67 1.39
C GLY A 309 -8.59 -14.71 0.02
N SER A 310 -8.25 -13.76 -0.83
CA SER A 310 -8.79 -13.67 -2.19
C SER A 310 -7.75 -13.11 -3.14
N LEU A 311 -7.86 -13.47 -4.41
CA LEU A 311 -7.03 -12.95 -5.48
C LEU A 311 -7.80 -11.84 -6.20
N HIS A 312 -7.16 -10.69 -6.39
CA HIS A 312 -7.72 -9.57 -7.14
C HIS A 312 -6.82 -9.22 -8.32
N ARG A 313 -7.45 -8.85 -9.41
CA ARG A 313 -6.76 -8.33 -10.58
C ARG A 313 -6.58 -6.83 -10.43
N ASN A 314 -5.35 -6.42 -10.28
CA ASN A 314 -4.96 -5.03 -10.18
C ASN A 314 -4.61 -4.47 -11.56
N THR A 315 -5.12 -3.29 -11.84
CA THR A 315 -4.88 -2.58 -13.11
C THR A 315 -3.86 -1.46 -12.89
N PHE A 316 -2.90 -1.33 -13.80
CA PHE A 316 -2.01 -0.18 -13.85
C PHE A 316 -1.70 0.22 -15.29
N LEU A 317 -1.19 1.44 -15.46
CA LEU A 317 -0.84 2.02 -16.75
C LEU A 317 0.67 1.97 -16.98
N GLU A 318 1.10 1.89 -18.20
CA GLU A 318 2.50 2.07 -18.60
C GLU A 318 2.91 3.55 -18.49
N SER A 319 2.92 4.04 -17.25
CA SER A 319 3.05 5.46 -16.90
C SER A 319 4.32 6.15 -17.42
N PRO A 320 5.49 5.49 -17.60
CA PRO A 320 6.67 6.14 -18.17
C PRO A 320 6.44 6.78 -19.55
N GLU A 321 5.53 6.21 -20.33
CA GLU A 321 5.22 6.70 -21.67
C GLU A 321 4.14 7.79 -21.71
N ILE A 322 3.34 7.89 -20.63
CA ILE A 322 2.17 8.76 -20.61
C ILE A 322 2.25 9.93 -19.64
N LEU A 323 3.19 9.89 -18.67
CA LEU A 323 3.31 10.92 -17.64
C LEU A 323 4.55 11.80 -17.80
N HIS A 324 4.39 13.05 -17.38
CA HIS A 324 5.49 13.93 -16.99
C HIS A 324 5.85 13.70 -15.50
N ALA A 325 7.03 14.11 -15.08
CA ALA A 325 7.47 14.03 -13.68
C ALA A 325 6.59 14.85 -12.70
N THR A 326 5.75 15.72 -13.22
CA THR A 326 4.72 16.47 -12.49
C THR A 326 3.43 15.68 -12.26
N LEU A 327 3.36 14.43 -12.72
CA LEU A 327 2.20 13.54 -12.79
C LEU A 327 1.08 14.00 -13.76
N GLN A 328 1.31 15.07 -14.52
CA GLN A 328 0.44 15.46 -15.64
C GLN A 328 0.57 14.46 -16.78
N THR A 329 -0.52 14.17 -17.47
CA THR A 329 -0.46 13.34 -18.67
C THR A 329 0.08 14.12 -19.86
N ARG A 330 0.84 13.44 -20.74
CA ARG A 330 1.39 14.06 -21.96
C ARG A 330 0.30 14.41 -22.95
N ALA A 331 -0.79 13.62 -22.98
CA ALA A 331 -1.92 13.83 -23.89
C ALA A 331 -2.84 14.98 -23.45
N ARG A 332 -2.97 15.19 -22.14
CA ARG A 332 -3.86 16.22 -21.55
C ARG A 332 -3.17 16.84 -20.33
N PRO A 333 -2.57 18.04 -20.45
CA PRO A 333 -1.90 18.70 -19.33
C PRO A 333 -2.81 19.07 -18.15
N ASP A 334 -4.13 19.11 -18.35
CA ASP A 334 -5.16 19.33 -17.35
C ASP A 334 -5.62 18.03 -16.65
N LEU A 335 -5.03 16.88 -16.99
CA LEU A 335 -5.28 15.59 -16.38
C LEU A 335 -4.01 15.08 -15.66
N LEU A 336 -4.12 14.85 -14.35
CA LEU A 336 -3.09 14.21 -13.55
C LEU A 336 -3.52 12.79 -13.18
N LEU A 337 -2.55 11.89 -13.04
CA LEU A 337 -2.80 10.53 -12.54
C LEU A 337 -2.00 10.28 -11.25
N ALA A 338 -2.58 9.54 -10.32
CA ALA A 338 -1.94 9.25 -9.03
C ALA A 338 -2.28 7.87 -8.47
N GLY A 339 -1.54 7.46 -7.47
CA GLY A 339 -1.75 6.21 -6.74
C GLY A 339 -1.27 4.98 -7.50
N GLN A 340 -1.80 3.82 -7.13
CA GLN A 340 -1.36 2.53 -7.67
C GLN A 340 -1.57 2.41 -9.18
N LEU A 341 -2.53 3.12 -9.73
CA LEU A 341 -2.82 3.17 -11.16
C LEU A 341 -1.60 3.54 -12.02
N ILE A 342 -0.68 4.34 -11.49
CA ILE A 342 0.54 4.75 -12.20
C ILE A 342 1.75 3.83 -11.97
N GLY A 343 1.56 2.64 -11.39
CA GLY A 343 2.62 1.66 -11.19
C GLY A 343 3.49 1.89 -9.95
N VAL A 344 3.01 2.61 -8.94
CA VAL A 344 3.56 2.51 -7.59
C VAL A 344 2.81 1.43 -6.81
N GLU A 345 3.52 0.67 -5.97
CA GLU A 345 2.92 -0.40 -5.16
C GLU A 345 3.09 -0.09 -3.68
N GLY A 346 1.96 -0.06 -2.96
CA GLY A 346 1.88 0.17 -1.53
C GLY A 346 1.05 1.39 -1.15
N TYR A 347 0.52 1.36 0.08
CA TYR A 347 -0.38 2.40 0.60
C TYR A 347 0.29 3.77 0.65
N LEU A 348 1.51 3.82 1.19
CA LEU A 348 2.20 5.10 1.36
C LEU A 348 2.76 5.64 0.04
N GLU A 349 3.21 4.76 -0.85
CA GLU A 349 3.62 5.13 -2.20
C GLU A 349 2.46 5.75 -2.98
N SER A 350 1.29 5.12 -2.90
CA SER A 350 0.05 5.65 -3.51
C SER A 350 -0.33 7.00 -2.90
N THR A 351 -0.26 7.13 -1.57
CA THR A 351 -0.49 8.38 -0.86
C THR A 351 0.46 9.49 -1.33
N ALA A 352 1.76 9.18 -1.46
CA ALA A 352 2.76 10.15 -1.89
C ALA A 352 2.50 10.68 -3.31
N MET A 353 2.04 9.82 -4.21
CA MET A 353 1.64 10.25 -5.56
C MET A 353 0.36 11.11 -5.51
N GLY A 354 -0.60 10.77 -4.64
CA GLY A 354 -1.79 11.59 -4.38
C GLY A 354 -1.44 12.96 -3.84
N TRP A 355 -0.52 13.03 -2.87
CA TRP A 355 0.00 14.27 -2.31
C TRP A 355 0.59 15.17 -3.40
N LEU A 356 1.49 14.63 -4.23
CA LEU A 356 2.14 15.38 -5.29
C LEU A 356 1.14 15.87 -6.35
N ALA A 357 0.19 15.01 -6.75
CA ALA A 357 -0.85 15.38 -7.71
C ALA A 357 -1.74 16.51 -7.16
N GLY A 358 -2.15 16.44 -5.89
CA GLY A 358 -2.93 17.48 -5.23
C GLY A 358 -2.20 18.82 -5.15
N VAL A 359 -0.93 18.80 -4.74
CA VAL A 359 -0.07 20.00 -4.71
C VAL A 359 0.10 20.61 -6.11
N ASN A 360 0.38 19.78 -7.12
CA ASN A 360 0.61 20.25 -8.47
C ASN A 360 -0.68 20.78 -9.13
N ALA A 361 -1.82 20.14 -8.88
CA ALA A 361 -3.11 20.64 -9.35
C ALA A 361 -3.45 22.00 -8.71
N ALA A 362 -3.19 22.18 -7.41
CA ALA A 362 -3.36 23.49 -6.76
C ALA A 362 -2.48 24.57 -7.37
N ARG A 363 -1.21 24.25 -7.64
CA ARG A 363 -0.27 25.19 -8.30
C ARG A 363 -0.74 25.56 -9.71
N ILE A 364 -1.29 24.61 -10.46
CA ILE A 364 -1.87 24.89 -11.79
C ILE A 364 -3.05 25.86 -11.66
N VAL A 365 -3.95 25.66 -10.69
CA VAL A 365 -5.05 26.62 -10.40
C VAL A 365 -4.52 28.01 -10.06
N GLU A 366 -3.40 28.09 -9.34
CA GLU A 366 -2.74 29.35 -8.99
C GLU A 366 -1.92 29.98 -10.14
N GLY A 367 -1.85 29.33 -11.31
CA GLY A 367 -1.00 29.76 -12.43
C GLY A 367 0.51 29.61 -12.17
N ARG A 368 0.89 28.76 -11.22
CA ARG A 368 2.28 28.46 -10.84
C ARG A 368 2.75 27.17 -11.52
N ALA A 369 4.04 27.09 -11.80
CA ALA A 369 4.63 25.87 -12.35
C ALA A 369 4.50 24.70 -11.38
N PRO A 370 4.07 23.50 -11.87
CA PRO A 370 4.10 22.28 -11.08
C PRO A 370 5.50 21.90 -10.60
N LEU A 371 5.59 21.21 -9.47
CA LEU A 371 6.85 20.80 -8.84
C LEU A 371 7.21 19.36 -9.18
N VAL A 372 8.51 19.11 -9.20
CA VAL A 372 9.09 17.76 -9.28
C VAL A 372 9.97 17.57 -8.04
N PRO A 373 9.69 16.57 -7.19
CA PRO A 373 10.52 16.30 -6.02
C PRO A 373 11.92 15.83 -6.42
N PRO A 374 12.97 16.18 -5.65
CA PRO A 374 14.34 15.75 -5.95
C PRO A 374 14.44 14.23 -6.02
N ALA A 375 15.06 13.67 -7.06
CA ALA A 375 15.23 12.24 -7.25
C ALA A 375 16.01 11.53 -6.12
N THR A 376 16.71 12.31 -5.30
CA THR A 376 17.44 11.86 -4.11
C THR A 376 16.52 11.57 -2.91
N THR A 377 15.26 12.03 -2.94
CA THR A 377 14.23 11.75 -1.94
C THR A 377 13.49 10.45 -2.27
N ALA A 378 12.80 9.86 -1.30
CA ALA A 378 12.02 8.64 -1.55
C ALA A 378 10.83 8.92 -2.49
N ILE A 379 10.10 10.02 -2.27
CA ILE A 379 9.02 10.43 -3.17
C ILE A 379 9.56 10.74 -4.58
N GLY A 380 10.67 11.46 -4.71
CA GLY A 380 11.26 11.80 -5.99
C GLY A 380 11.83 10.59 -6.74
N SER A 381 12.39 9.60 -6.03
CA SER A 381 12.88 8.36 -6.63
C SER A 381 11.74 7.53 -7.23
N LEU A 382 10.57 7.50 -6.58
CA LEU A 382 9.36 6.86 -7.11
C LEU A 382 8.86 7.60 -8.36
N VAL A 383 8.77 8.94 -8.31
CA VAL A 383 8.38 9.77 -9.47
C VAL A 383 9.32 9.51 -10.65
N ALA A 384 10.63 9.55 -10.41
CA ALA A 384 11.62 9.28 -11.45
C ALA A 384 11.44 7.89 -12.08
N TYR A 385 11.09 6.88 -11.27
CA TYR A 385 10.84 5.53 -11.77
C TYR A 385 9.59 5.44 -12.66
N VAL A 386 8.45 5.97 -12.19
CA VAL A 386 7.17 5.84 -12.91
C VAL A 386 7.02 6.81 -14.09
N THR A 387 7.97 7.71 -14.29
CA THR A 387 7.93 8.69 -15.39
C THR A 387 9.15 8.65 -16.32
N ALA A 388 10.09 7.69 -16.08
CA ALA A 388 11.30 7.55 -16.92
C ALA A 388 10.96 6.94 -18.28
N PRO A 389 11.06 7.68 -19.39
CA PRO A 389 10.70 7.17 -20.72
C PRO A 389 11.63 6.05 -21.18
N GLY A 390 11.14 5.21 -22.09
CA GLY A 390 11.92 4.12 -22.70
C GLY A 390 12.23 2.94 -21.77
N ARG A 391 11.56 2.82 -20.64
CA ARG A 391 11.70 1.69 -19.72
C ARG A 391 11.02 0.47 -20.32
N ARG A 392 11.80 -0.54 -20.66
CA ARG A 392 11.28 -1.85 -21.07
C ARG A 392 10.81 -2.64 -19.84
N ASP A 393 9.79 -3.47 -20.01
CA ASP A 393 9.25 -4.36 -18.95
C ASP A 393 8.88 -3.59 -17.66
N PHE A 394 8.13 -2.47 -17.81
CA PHE A 394 7.66 -1.68 -16.67
C PHE A 394 6.79 -2.52 -15.74
N GLN A 395 7.15 -2.55 -14.47
CA GLN A 395 6.44 -3.25 -13.41
C GLN A 395 6.17 -2.32 -12.24
N PRO A 396 5.08 -2.52 -11.50
CA PRO A 396 4.85 -1.78 -10.27
C PRO A 396 6.02 -1.88 -9.30
N VAL A 397 6.27 -0.79 -8.57
CA VAL A 397 7.42 -0.70 -7.68
C VAL A 397 7.04 -0.09 -6.34
N ASN A 398 7.65 -0.61 -5.28
CA ASN A 398 7.60 0.00 -3.96
C ASN A 398 8.90 0.78 -3.66
N ALA A 399 8.83 1.65 -2.65
CA ALA A 399 9.99 2.41 -2.20
C ALA A 399 11.13 1.48 -1.77
N ASN A 400 12.26 1.60 -2.44
CA ASN A 400 13.48 0.85 -2.15
C ASN A 400 14.72 1.66 -2.56
N TYR A 401 15.84 1.42 -1.86
CA TYR A 401 17.07 2.17 -2.12
C TYR A 401 17.72 1.90 -3.48
N GLY A 402 17.28 0.90 -4.23
CA GLY A 402 17.73 0.66 -5.60
C GLY A 402 17.22 1.71 -6.61
N LEU A 403 16.20 2.50 -6.23
CA LEU A 403 15.67 3.60 -7.05
C LEU A 403 16.45 4.90 -6.89
N PHE A 404 17.23 5.04 -5.82
CA PHE A 404 17.91 6.28 -5.50
C PHE A 404 19.17 6.44 -6.34
N PRO A 405 19.49 7.68 -6.77
CA PRO A 405 20.78 7.98 -7.36
C PRO A 405 21.92 7.62 -6.39
N ASP A 406 23.05 7.18 -6.92
CA ASP A 406 24.22 6.87 -6.12
C ASP A 406 24.66 8.05 -5.22
N LEU A 407 25.27 7.73 -4.10
CA LEU A 407 25.90 8.71 -3.23
C LEU A 407 27.15 9.28 -3.92
N ALA A 408 27.41 10.57 -3.73
CA ALA A 408 28.59 11.23 -4.30
C ALA A 408 29.89 10.61 -3.77
N GLU A 409 29.88 10.20 -2.50
CA GLU A 409 31.01 9.51 -1.88
C GLU A 409 30.76 8.01 -1.74
N ARG A 410 31.82 7.23 -1.85
CA ARG A 410 31.75 5.76 -1.72
C ARG A 410 31.59 5.37 -0.25
N VAL A 411 30.33 5.12 0.17
CA VAL A 411 30.02 4.63 1.52
C VAL A 411 30.03 3.09 1.53
N ARG A 412 30.51 2.49 2.62
CA ARG A 412 30.51 1.03 2.84
C ARG A 412 29.09 0.48 2.74
N ARG A 413 28.97 -0.79 2.31
CA ARG A 413 27.68 -1.47 2.19
C ARG A 413 27.01 -1.66 3.57
N GLY A 414 25.69 -1.74 3.61
CA GLY A 414 24.91 -2.06 4.81
C GLY A 414 24.17 -0.87 5.40
N ALA A 415 24.07 -0.81 6.73
CA ALA A 415 23.28 0.20 7.45
C ALA A 415 23.80 1.63 7.26
N GLU A 416 25.13 1.79 7.16
CA GLU A 416 25.77 3.10 6.94
C GLU A 416 25.35 3.72 5.58
N LYS A 417 25.41 2.94 4.50
CA LYS A 417 24.96 3.41 3.17
C LYS A 417 23.48 3.83 3.21
N LYS A 418 22.62 3.06 3.87
CA LYS A 418 21.20 3.38 4.01
C LYS A 418 20.96 4.66 4.79
N ARG A 419 21.71 4.87 5.87
CA ARG A 419 21.66 6.10 6.66
C ARG A 419 22.08 7.30 5.84
N ALA A 420 23.19 7.20 5.10
CA ALA A 420 23.66 8.29 4.23
C ALA A 420 22.64 8.66 3.15
N HIS A 421 21.94 7.67 2.56
CA HIS A 421 20.82 7.98 1.65
C HIS A 421 19.70 8.72 2.36
N ALA A 422 19.32 8.32 3.57
CA ALA A 422 18.24 8.95 4.33
C ALA A 422 18.61 10.39 4.72
N GLU A 423 19.82 10.62 5.19
CA GLU A 423 20.32 11.96 5.57
C GLU A 423 20.34 12.91 4.36
N ARG A 424 20.85 12.46 3.21
CA ARG A 424 20.82 13.24 1.96
C ARG A 424 19.38 13.56 1.56
N ALA A 425 18.50 12.57 1.54
CA ALA A 425 17.12 12.73 1.13
C ALA A 425 16.37 13.76 2.00
N LEU A 426 16.55 13.69 3.32
CA LEU A 426 15.91 14.62 4.25
C LEU A 426 16.50 16.04 4.16
N GLY A 427 17.77 16.19 3.78
CA GLY A 427 18.39 17.46 3.47
C GLY A 427 17.79 18.08 2.20
N ASP A 428 17.73 17.31 1.12
CA ASP A 428 17.22 17.75 -0.18
C ASP A 428 15.70 17.99 -0.18
N LEU A 429 14.97 17.33 0.75
CA LEU A 429 13.53 17.55 0.94
C LEU A 429 13.23 18.97 1.47
N GLY A 430 14.10 19.56 2.26
CA GLY A 430 13.84 20.85 2.92
C GLY A 430 13.42 21.96 1.95
N PRO A 431 14.25 22.32 0.98
CA PRO A 431 13.90 23.35 -0.02
C PRO A 431 12.64 23.01 -0.83
N PHE A 432 12.46 21.76 -1.21
CA PHE A 432 11.26 21.30 -1.90
C PHE A 432 10.00 21.48 -1.05
N ARG A 433 10.04 21.09 0.23
CA ARG A 433 8.93 21.30 1.17
C ARG A 433 8.56 22.77 1.29
N ASP A 434 9.55 23.64 1.47
CA ASP A 434 9.32 25.07 1.66
C ASP A 434 8.65 25.71 0.42
N GLU A 435 8.96 25.22 -0.76
CA GLU A 435 8.30 25.63 -2.00
C GLU A 435 6.90 25.01 -2.15
N ALA A 436 6.70 23.76 -1.75
CA ALA A 436 5.47 23.03 -1.91
C ALA A 436 4.40 23.40 -0.87
N VAL A 437 4.81 23.64 0.38
CA VAL A 437 3.92 23.88 1.53
C VAL A 437 3.86 25.36 1.91
N GLY A 438 4.89 26.13 1.57
CA GLY A 438 5.08 27.53 1.96
C GLY A 438 5.79 27.67 3.30
N PRO A 439 6.47 28.81 3.53
CA PRO A 439 7.15 29.08 4.79
C PRO A 439 6.12 29.21 5.93
N GLY A 440 6.25 28.42 6.98
CA GLY A 440 5.53 28.62 8.24
C GLY A 440 4.18 27.91 8.42
N ARG A 441 3.73 27.07 7.49
CA ARG A 441 2.61 26.14 7.73
C ARG A 441 3.14 24.81 8.25
N SER A 442 3.66 24.80 9.47
CA SER A 442 3.82 23.57 10.25
C SER A 442 2.45 22.95 10.45
N ALA A 443 2.34 21.65 10.32
CA ALA A 443 1.15 20.91 10.73
C ALA A 443 0.87 21.26 12.20
N ALA A 444 -0.24 21.95 12.43
CA ALA A 444 -0.83 22.16 13.75
C ALA A 444 -1.85 21.06 14.00
#